data_d11b79c40a44382aa8182125ed928ed1
#
_entry.id   d11b79c40a44382aa8182125ed928ed1
#
_cell.length_a   1.000
_cell.length_b   1.000
_cell.length_c   1.000
_cell.angle_alpha   90.00
_cell.angle_beta   90.00
_cell.angle_gamma   90.00
#
_symmetry.space_group_name_H-M   'P 1'
#
loop_
_entity.id
_entity.type
_entity.pdbx_description
1 polymer ?
#
loop_
_entity_poly.entity_id
_entity_poly.type
_entity_poly.pdbx_seq_one_letter_code
_entity_poly.pdbx_strand_id
1 'polypeptide(L)'
;MPRILFITQHRPDRSPGQRFRFEQYLSYLEQHGYRCEHSPIVSEGDDKFLYKPGNYFEKARFVRRSHAIRRRDVQRMNDFDIIFIFREALMTRNIRFEKLFRQSRAKLVFDFDDAIWLQNVSEANKWFSWIKDAGKTSK
;
A
#
# COMPACT_ATOMS: atom_id res chain seq x y z
N MET A 1 23.39 -7.07 5.06
CA MET A 1 22.04 -7.71 5.05
C MET A 1 21.09 -6.83 4.26
N PRO A 2 20.68 -7.24 3.11
CA PRO A 2 19.77 -6.42 2.29
C PRO A 2 18.40 -6.25 2.98
N ARG A 3 17.86 -5.04 2.90
CA ARG A 3 16.61 -4.64 3.55
C ARG A 3 15.53 -4.42 2.51
N ILE A 4 14.35 -4.99 2.75
CA ILE A 4 13.18 -4.87 1.89
C ILE A 4 12.07 -4.16 2.65
N LEU A 5 11.51 -3.09 2.06
CA LEU A 5 10.31 -2.43 2.55
C LEU A 5 9.11 -2.85 1.70
N PHE A 6 8.13 -3.48 2.33
CA PHE A 6 6.86 -3.84 1.70
C PHE A 6 5.82 -2.74 1.96
N ILE A 7 5.47 -2.01 0.92
CA ILE A 7 4.43 -0.98 0.92
C ILE A 7 3.11 -1.62 0.54
N THR A 8 2.18 -1.69 1.48
CA THR A 8 0.92 -2.43 1.31
C THR A 8 -0.27 -1.66 1.83
N GLN A 9 -1.46 -2.10 1.51
CA GLN A 9 -2.70 -1.54 2.05
C GLN A 9 -3.06 -2.23 3.36
N HIS A 10 -3.04 -3.55 3.39
CA HIS A 10 -3.50 -4.34 4.52
C HIS A 10 -2.35 -4.88 5.38
N ARG A 11 -2.63 -5.10 6.66
CA ARG A 11 -1.76 -5.82 7.58
C ARG A 11 -1.63 -7.30 7.18
N PRO A 12 -0.64 -8.03 7.72
CA PRO A 12 -0.46 -9.45 7.43
C PRO A 12 -1.74 -10.27 7.65
N ASP A 13 -1.92 -11.29 6.82
CA ASP A 13 -3.05 -12.24 6.85
C ASP A 13 -4.44 -11.65 6.59
N ARG A 14 -4.55 -10.34 6.32
CA ARG A 14 -5.85 -9.70 6.07
C ARG A 14 -6.34 -9.85 4.64
N SER A 15 -5.44 -9.87 3.67
CA SER A 15 -5.75 -9.91 2.25
C SER A 15 -5.20 -11.17 1.60
N PRO A 16 -6.04 -12.01 0.96
CA PRO A 16 -5.56 -13.20 0.25
C PRO A 16 -4.53 -12.87 -0.82
N GLY A 17 -4.72 -11.79 -1.58
CA GLY A 17 -3.77 -11.34 -2.58
C GLY A 17 -2.39 -11.09 -2.01
N GLN A 18 -2.29 -10.32 -0.91
CA GLN A 18 -1.01 -10.09 -0.23
C GLN A 18 -0.37 -11.40 0.25
N ARG A 19 -1.17 -12.28 0.84
CA ARG A 19 -0.67 -13.58 1.35
C ARG A 19 -0.03 -14.40 0.24
N PHE A 20 -0.70 -14.54 -0.90
CA PHE A 20 -0.20 -15.34 -2.02
C PHE A 20 0.94 -14.66 -2.78
N ARG A 21 0.96 -13.33 -2.85
CA ARG A 21 1.94 -12.61 -3.65
C ARG A 21 3.29 -12.43 -2.96
N PHE A 22 3.31 -12.19 -1.65
CA PHE A 22 4.58 -11.98 -0.95
C PHE A 22 4.63 -12.49 0.48
N GLU A 23 3.54 -12.46 1.27
CA GLU A 23 3.61 -12.77 2.71
C GLU A 23 4.11 -14.19 2.99
N GLN A 24 3.66 -15.16 2.18
CA GLN A 24 4.10 -16.55 2.33
C GLN A 24 5.61 -16.75 2.11
N TYR A 25 6.28 -15.81 1.47
CA TYR A 25 7.72 -15.86 1.20
C TYR A 25 8.57 -15.10 2.20
N LEU A 26 7.99 -14.37 3.15
CA LEU A 26 8.75 -13.56 4.11
C LEU A 26 9.74 -14.40 4.92
N SER A 27 9.28 -15.52 5.46
CA SER A 27 10.16 -16.44 6.23
C SER A 27 11.30 -17.00 5.36
N TYR A 28 11.02 -17.30 4.10
CA TYR A 28 12.05 -17.76 3.16
C TYR A 28 13.09 -16.66 2.90
N LEU A 29 12.65 -15.42 2.67
CA LEU A 29 13.54 -14.28 2.46
C LEU A 29 14.42 -14.04 3.70
N GLU A 30 13.84 -14.08 4.89
CA GLU A 30 14.59 -13.90 6.16
C GLU A 30 15.63 -15.00 6.37
N GLN A 31 15.30 -16.25 6.08
CA GLN A 31 16.24 -17.37 6.13
C GLN A 31 17.40 -17.21 5.14
N HIS A 32 17.18 -16.48 4.03
CA HIS A 32 18.21 -16.18 3.03
C HIS A 32 18.92 -14.84 3.27
N GLY A 33 18.80 -14.29 4.47
CA GLY A 33 19.57 -13.12 4.90
C GLY A 33 18.95 -11.76 4.52
N TYR A 34 17.69 -11.72 4.10
CA TYR A 34 16.98 -10.45 3.90
C TYR A 34 16.28 -10.00 5.18
N ARG A 35 16.32 -8.70 5.43
CA ARG A 35 15.53 -8.10 6.51
C ARG A 35 14.27 -7.48 5.92
N CYS A 36 13.12 -8.07 6.24
CA CYS A 36 11.83 -7.65 5.73
C CYS A 36 11.14 -6.70 6.70
N GLU A 37 10.63 -5.58 6.19
CA GLU A 37 9.82 -4.63 6.95
C GLU A 37 8.51 -4.36 6.21
N HIS A 38 7.39 -4.42 6.91
CA HIS A 38 6.04 -4.27 6.35
C HIS A 38 5.41 -2.96 6.81
N SER A 39 4.93 -2.15 5.87
CA SER A 39 4.28 -0.86 6.13
C SER A 39 2.84 -0.82 5.60
N PRO A 40 1.87 -1.38 6.35
CA PRO A 40 0.45 -1.31 6.01
C PRO A 40 -0.16 0.04 6.39
N ILE A 41 -1.25 0.43 5.71
CA ILE A 41 -2.01 1.65 6.03
C ILE A 41 -3.36 1.36 6.69
N VAL A 42 -3.96 0.19 6.45
CA VAL A 42 -5.24 -0.20 7.03
C VAL A 42 -5.03 -0.93 8.33
N SER A 43 -5.50 -0.31 9.43
CA SER A 43 -5.49 -0.94 10.77
C SER A 43 -6.73 -1.80 10.99
N GLU A 44 -6.73 -2.59 12.07
CA GLU A 44 -7.89 -3.37 12.48
C GLU A 44 -9.12 -2.49 12.79
N GLY A 45 -8.90 -1.34 13.39
CA GLY A 45 -9.97 -0.36 13.65
C GLY A 45 -10.62 0.19 12.38
N ASP A 46 -9.85 0.31 11.30
CA ASP A 46 -10.34 0.83 10.03
C ASP A 46 -11.32 -0.11 9.33
N ASP A 47 -11.20 -1.43 9.54
CA ASP A 47 -12.12 -2.43 8.99
C ASP A 47 -13.58 -2.20 9.41
N LYS A 48 -13.81 -1.51 10.53
CA LYS A 48 -15.14 -1.23 11.05
C LYS A 48 -15.92 -0.24 10.20
N PHE A 49 -15.24 0.67 9.52
CA PHE A 49 -15.89 1.75 8.77
C PHE A 49 -15.44 1.90 7.30
N LEU A 50 -14.22 1.49 6.98
CA LEU A 50 -13.60 1.82 5.69
C LEU A 50 -14.42 1.34 4.48
N TYR A 51 -15.01 0.16 4.58
CA TYR A 51 -15.78 -0.47 3.51
C TYR A 51 -17.30 -0.32 3.67
N LYS A 52 -17.73 0.50 4.63
CA LYS A 52 -19.15 0.78 4.89
C LYS A 52 -19.52 2.19 4.42
N PRO A 53 -20.81 2.44 4.10
CA PRO A 53 -21.28 3.79 3.81
C PRO A 53 -21.20 4.69 5.04
N GLY A 54 -21.07 6.01 4.83
CA GLY A 54 -20.94 6.99 5.92
C GLY A 54 -19.55 7.03 6.55
N ASN A 55 -19.47 7.45 7.81
CA ASN A 55 -18.22 7.58 8.58
C ASN A 55 -17.19 8.50 7.92
N TYR A 56 -17.64 9.63 7.37
CA TYR A 56 -16.79 10.53 6.58
C TYR A 56 -15.63 11.12 7.39
N PHE A 57 -15.85 11.41 8.67
CA PHE A 57 -14.81 11.94 9.55
C PHE A 57 -13.70 10.90 9.79
N GLU A 58 -14.07 9.67 10.10
CA GLU A 58 -13.13 8.56 10.29
C GLU A 58 -12.37 8.25 9.01
N LYS A 59 -13.03 8.31 7.87
CA LYS A 59 -12.41 8.12 6.55
C LYS A 59 -11.42 9.25 6.22
N ALA A 60 -11.74 10.48 6.56
CA ALA A 60 -10.81 11.60 6.42
C ALA A 60 -9.58 11.45 7.32
N ARG A 61 -9.78 11.02 8.56
CA ARG A 61 -8.66 10.68 9.48
C ARG A 61 -7.80 9.54 8.94
N PHE A 62 -8.41 8.51 8.37
CA PHE A 62 -7.70 7.41 7.72
C PHE A 62 -6.81 7.92 6.58
N VAL A 63 -7.34 8.75 5.69
CA VAL A 63 -6.56 9.33 4.58
C VAL A 63 -5.39 10.15 5.11
N ARG A 64 -5.62 11.00 6.10
CA ARG A 64 -4.55 11.81 6.74
C ARG A 64 -3.46 10.93 7.36
N ARG A 65 -3.85 9.89 8.09
CA ARG A 65 -2.92 8.95 8.71
C ARG A 65 -2.13 8.16 7.65
N SER A 66 -2.79 7.72 6.59
CA SER A 66 -2.14 7.03 5.49
C SER A 66 -1.05 7.87 4.83
N HIS A 67 -1.31 9.16 4.62
CA HIS A 67 -0.30 10.11 4.14
C HIS A 67 0.86 10.26 5.11
N ALA A 68 0.60 10.33 6.42
CA ALA A 68 1.66 10.43 7.43
C ALA A 68 2.55 9.18 7.44
N ILE A 69 1.96 7.99 7.32
CA ILE A 69 2.71 6.72 7.21
C ILE A 69 3.61 6.75 5.98
N ARG A 70 3.08 7.11 4.82
CA ARG A 70 3.86 7.14 3.57
C ARG A 70 4.94 8.21 3.57
N ARG A 71 4.71 9.37 4.20
CA ARG A 71 5.77 10.38 4.38
C ARG A 71 6.94 9.83 5.20
N ARG A 72 6.65 9.11 6.27
CA ARG A 72 7.68 8.46 7.08
C ARG A 72 8.44 7.42 6.27
N ASP A 73 7.75 6.63 5.45
CA ASP A 73 8.39 5.66 4.58
C ASP A 73 9.31 6.33 3.55
N VAL A 74 8.89 7.44 2.95
CA VAL A 74 9.73 8.23 2.02
C VAL A 74 10.96 8.80 2.72
N GLN A 75 10.83 9.30 3.95
CA GLN A 75 11.98 9.85 4.70
C GLN A 75 13.09 8.82 4.93
N ARG A 76 12.74 7.55 5.01
CA ARG A 76 13.67 6.44 5.25
C ARG A 76 13.85 5.51 4.03
N MET A 77 13.34 5.88 2.86
CA MET A 77 13.37 5.02 1.68
C MET A 77 14.78 4.60 1.24
N ASN A 78 15.79 5.44 1.53
CA ASN A 78 17.18 5.16 1.21
C ASN A 78 17.89 4.23 2.22
N ASP A 79 17.21 3.83 3.30
CA ASP A 79 17.69 2.83 4.24
C ASP A 79 17.43 1.40 3.75
N PHE A 80 16.71 1.26 2.64
CA PHE A 80 16.33 -0.01 2.03
C PHE A 80 17.05 -0.24 0.70
N ASP A 81 17.29 -1.50 0.39
CA ASP A 81 17.85 -1.94 -0.88
C ASP A 81 16.77 -2.21 -1.92
N ILE A 82 15.58 -2.64 -1.43
CA ILE A 82 14.41 -2.94 -2.26
C ILE A 82 13.17 -2.29 -1.62
N ILE A 83 12.35 -1.66 -2.43
CA ILE A 83 11.01 -1.21 -2.05
C ILE A 83 10.00 -1.96 -2.93
N PHE A 84 9.19 -2.78 -2.28
CA PHE A 84 8.14 -3.56 -2.93
C PHE A 84 6.78 -2.90 -2.69
N ILE A 85 6.14 -2.43 -3.76
CA ILE A 85 4.80 -1.83 -3.69
C ILE A 85 3.78 -2.84 -4.21
N PHE A 86 2.89 -3.29 -3.33
CA PHE A 86 1.77 -4.14 -3.70
C PHE A 86 0.55 -3.28 -4.04
N ARG A 87 0.15 -3.31 -5.32
CA ARG A 87 -0.97 -2.60 -5.93
C ARG A 87 -0.77 -1.08 -5.98
N GLU A 88 -0.79 -0.39 -4.87
CA GLU A 88 -0.67 1.07 -4.79
C GLU A 88 -0.18 1.52 -3.41
N ALA A 89 0.53 2.65 -3.37
CA ALA A 89 1.02 3.20 -2.09
C ALA A 89 -0.11 3.77 -1.23
N LEU A 90 -1.13 4.37 -1.85
CA LEU A 90 -2.33 4.91 -1.20
C LEU A 90 -3.59 4.49 -1.94
N MET A 91 -4.71 4.42 -1.22
CA MET A 91 -6.04 4.17 -1.78
C MET A 91 -6.69 5.45 -2.35
N THR A 92 -5.91 6.36 -2.90
CA THR A 92 -6.37 7.65 -3.44
C THR A 92 -5.91 7.83 -4.88
N ARG A 93 -6.45 8.85 -5.57
CA ARG A 93 -6.06 9.17 -6.96
C ARG A 93 -4.61 9.65 -7.13
N ASN A 94 -3.90 9.88 -6.04
CA ASN A 94 -2.59 10.49 -6.05
C ASN A 94 -1.48 9.44 -6.24
N ILE A 95 -0.60 9.66 -7.24
CA ILE A 95 0.60 8.85 -7.50
C ILE A 95 1.88 9.49 -6.94
N ARG A 96 1.75 10.48 -6.07
CA ARG A 96 2.89 11.25 -5.54
C ARG A 96 3.90 10.36 -4.83
N PHE A 97 3.42 9.42 -4.03
CA PHE A 97 4.31 8.54 -3.25
C PHE A 97 5.03 7.54 -4.13
N GLU A 98 4.38 6.99 -5.14
CA GLU A 98 5.02 6.13 -6.12
C GLU A 98 6.16 6.87 -6.85
N LYS A 99 5.92 8.14 -7.25
CA LYS A 99 6.96 9.00 -7.85
C LYS A 99 8.10 9.31 -6.89
N LEU A 100 7.81 9.51 -5.60
CA LEU A 100 8.84 9.75 -4.59
C LEU A 100 9.68 8.50 -4.35
N PHE A 101 9.07 7.33 -4.21
CA PHE A 101 9.81 6.07 -4.06
C PHE A 101 10.69 5.77 -5.28
N ARG A 102 10.26 6.16 -6.49
CA ARG A 102 11.07 6.02 -7.71
C ARG A 102 12.37 6.83 -7.66
N GLN A 103 12.42 7.90 -6.84
CA GLN A 103 13.62 8.71 -6.67
C GLN A 103 14.61 8.13 -5.65
N SER A 104 14.23 7.06 -4.95
CA SER A 104 15.13 6.37 -4.03
C SER A 104 16.26 5.66 -4.78
N ARG A 105 17.34 5.37 -4.09
CA ARG A 105 18.40 4.48 -4.60
C ARG A 105 18.04 2.99 -4.52
N ALA A 106 16.93 2.65 -3.85
CA ALA A 106 16.44 1.29 -3.75
C ALA A 106 15.90 0.78 -5.10
N LYS A 107 15.99 -0.52 -5.32
CA LYS A 107 15.30 -1.16 -6.45
C LYS A 107 13.80 -1.17 -6.17
N LEU A 108 13.04 -0.57 -7.08
CA LEU A 108 11.59 -0.51 -6.96
C LEU A 108 10.94 -1.70 -7.68
N VAL A 109 10.16 -2.46 -6.95
CA VAL A 109 9.32 -3.56 -7.46
C VAL A 109 7.87 -3.15 -7.31
N PHE A 110 7.13 -3.13 -8.40
CA PHE A 110 5.71 -2.83 -8.42
C PHE A 110 4.93 -4.09 -8.81
N ASP A 111 4.10 -4.60 -7.91
CA ASP A 111 3.34 -5.84 -8.11
C ASP A 111 1.84 -5.61 -7.96
N PHE A 112 1.07 -6.15 -8.89
CA PHE A 112 -0.39 -6.14 -8.86
C PHE A 112 -0.94 -7.46 -9.42
N ASP A 113 -1.99 -7.95 -8.79
CA ASP A 113 -2.63 -9.22 -9.10
C ASP A 113 -3.87 -9.08 -9.99
N ASP A 114 -4.44 -7.88 -10.04
CA ASP A 114 -5.66 -7.56 -10.78
C ASP A 114 -5.44 -6.38 -11.74
N ALA A 115 -6.39 -6.19 -12.65
CA ALA A 115 -6.49 -4.99 -13.46
C ALA A 115 -6.97 -3.79 -12.61
N ILE A 116 -6.14 -3.37 -11.66
CA ILE A 116 -6.48 -2.31 -10.68
C ILE A 116 -6.73 -0.94 -11.31
N TRP A 117 -6.38 -0.77 -12.57
CA TRP A 117 -6.71 0.42 -13.38
C TRP A 117 -8.17 0.41 -13.86
N LEU A 118 -8.87 -0.73 -13.81
CA LEU A 118 -10.30 -0.81 -14.06
C LEU A 118 -11.07 -0.44 -12.78
N GLN A 119 -11.92 0.56 -12.89
CA GLN A 119 -12.69 1.02 -11.74
C GLN A 119 -13.85 0.06 -11.44
N ASN A 120 -13.79 -0.59 -10.30
CA ASN A 120 -14.92 -1.33 -9.74
C ASN A 120 -15.21 -0.77 -8.34
N VAL A 121 -16.22 0.08 -8.24
CA VAL A 121 -16.57 0.77 -7.00
C VAL A 121 -17.90 0.26 -6.47
N SER A 122 -17.88 -0.28 -5.26
CA SER A 122 -19.12 -0.64 -4.57
C SER A 122 -19.98 0.58 -4.24
N GLU A 123 -21.28 0.38 -4.15
CA GLU A 123 -22.25 1.43 -3.75
C GLU A 123 -21.83 2.14 -2.45
N ALA A 124 -21.31 1.38 -1.50
CA ALA A 124 -20.86 1.88 -0.20
C ALA A 124 -19.67 2.88 -0.30
N ASN A 125 -18.94 2.84 -1.39
CA ASN A 125 -17.73 3.65 -1.60
C ASN A 125 -17.83 4.60 -2.79
N LYS A 126 -19.01 4.85 -3.34
CA LYS A 126 -19.20 5.78 -4.46
C LYS A 126 -18.63 7.17 -4.20
N TRP A 127 -18.77 7.69 -3.00
CA TRP A 127 -18.21 8.99 -2.63
C TRP A 127 -16.66 8.98 -2.59
N PHE A 128 -16.03 7.81 -2.41
CA PHE A 128 -14.58 7.65 -2.43
C PHE A 128 -14.03 7.52 -3.86
N SER A 129 -14.91 7.20 -4.83
CA SER A 129 -14.51 6.96 -6.22
C SER A 129 -13.90 8.19 -6.88
N TRP A 130 -14.34 9.39 -6.53
CA TRP A 130 -13.83 10.63 -7.09
C TRP A 130 -12.39 10.96 -6.67
N ILE A 131 -11.92 10.43 -5.51
CA ILE A 131 -10.54 10.59 -5.05
C ILE A 131 -9.65 9.42 -5.47
N LYS A 132 -10.25 8.32 -5.95
CA LYS A 132 -9.54 7.14 -6.42
C LYS A 132 -9.37 7.18 -7.93
N ASP A 133 -8.12 7.19 -8.39
CA ASP A 133 -7.77 7.08 -9.80
C ASP A 133 -7.36 5.65 -10.13
N ALA A 134 -8.25 4.89 -10.74
CA ALA A 134 -7.97 3.51 -11.14
C ALA A 134 -6.90 3.43 -12.23
N GLY A 135 -6.78 4.49 -13.05
CA GLY A 135 -5.77 4.56 -14.12
C GLY A 135 -4.37 4.93 -13.66
N LYS A 136 -4.16 5.23 -12.36
CA LYS A 136 -2.85 5.69 -11.88
C LYS A 136 -1.71 4.67 -12.04
N THR A 137 -2.04 3.39 -12.09
CA THR A 137 -1.05 2.34 -12.24
C THR A 137 -0.55 2.15 -13.66
N SER A 138 -1.23 2.77 -14.64
CA SER A 138 -0.81 2.76 -16.06
C SER A 138 0.05 3.98 -16.43
N LYS A 139 0.27 4.92 -15.51
CA LYS A 139 1.10 6.12 -15.66
C LYS A 139 2.50 5.87 -15.09
#